data_8104d07404276bfcc73c8404004727f1
#
_entry.id   8104d07404276bfcc73c8404004727f1
#
_cell.length_a   1.000
_cell.length_b   1.000
_cell.length_c   1.000
_cell.angle_alpha   90.00
_cell.angle_beta   90.00
_cell.angle_gamma   90.00
#
_symmetry.space_group_name_H-M   'P 1'
#
loop_
_entity.id
_entity.type
_entity.pdbx_description
1 polymer ?
#
loop_
_entity_poly.entity_id
_entity_poly.type
_entity_poly.pdbx_seq_one_letter_code
_entity_poly.pdbx_strand_id
1 'polypeptide(L)'
;MSFLRPLPQALRAEAARIGGLAARCLVLEVETWPKPGLVSHVDNGSHTDMDAGSFRRSAAAIEPFLARLALAGIEGASMPRLRAIGLEAEGAMLRATGGVNTHRGAIFGLGLLCAAAGARLKGAQGTLGDVVERLWGGEILGTPSAPDSHGGCAALRYGAGGARQEAAAGFPTLY
;
A
#
# COMPACT_ATOMS: atom_id res chain seq x y z
N MET A 1 16.49 18.97 24.07
CA MET A 1 15.37 18.89 23.11
C MET A 1 15.95 19.14 21.74
N SER A 2 16.12 18.06 20.94
CA SER A 2 16.63 18.19 19.57
C SER A 2 15.47 18.64 18.69
N PHE A 3 15.49 19.88 18.23
CA PHE A 3 14.56 20.36 17.21
C PHE A 3 14.87 19.60 15.91
N LEU A 4 14.05 18.61 15.58
CA LEU A 4 14.11 17.93 14.29
C LEU A 4 13.98 19.00 13.19
N ARG A 5 15.06 19.20 12.46
CA ARG A 5 15.11 20.12 11.35
C ARG A 5 14.04 19.69 10.31
N PRO A 6 13.16 20.59 9.87
CA PRO A 6 12.14 20.19 8.91
C PRO A 6 12.79 19.62 7.64
N LEU A 7 12.19 18.55 7.10
CA LEU A 7 12.68 17.93 5.87
C LEU A 7 12.74 18.94 4.73
N PRO A 8 13.79 18.89 3.89
CA PRO A 8 13.92 19.73 2.71
C PRO A 8 12.68 19.66 1.81
N GLN A 9 12.29 20.79 1.23
CA GLN A 9 11.12 20.88 0.34
C GLN A 9 11.22 19.91 -0.84
N ALA A 10 12.42 19.71 -1.39
CA ALA A 10 12.67 18.74 -2.47
C ALA A 10 12.27 17.30 -2.09
N LEU A 11 12.61 16.84 -0.89
CA LEU A 11 12.22 15.51 -0.42
C LEU A 11 10.70 15.38 -0.22
N ARG A 12 10.03 16.44 0.23
CA ARG A 12 8.56 16.46 0.33
C ARG A 12 7.90 16.40 -1.04
N ALA A 13 8.44 17.12 -2.03
CA ALA A 13 7.97 17.07 -3.41
C ALA A 13 8.14 15.67 -4.01
N GLU A 14 9.27 15.02 -3.77
CA GLU A 14 9.49 13.64 -4.22
C GLU A 14 8.53 12.65 -3.55
N ALA A 15 8.28 12.78 -2.26
CA ALA A 15 7.28 11.94 -1.57
C ALA A 15 5.88 12.12 -2.17
N ALA A 16 5.48 13.35 -2.49
CA ALA A 16 4.21 13.63 -3.18
C ALA A 16 4.18 13.00 -4.57
N ARG A 17 5.29 13.10 -5.35
CA ARG A 17 5.41 12.46 -6.67
C ARG A 17 5.29 10.93 -6.58
N ILE A 18 5.90 10.29 -5.57
CA ILE A 18 5.77 8.84 -5.34
C ILE A 18 4.31 8.49 -5.06
N GLY A 19 3.63 9.21 -4.17
CA GLY A 19 2.21 8.98 -3.86
C GLY A 19 1.30 9.13 -5.07
N GLY A 20 1.49 10.19 -5.87
CA GLY A 20 0.74 10.42 -7.10
C GLY A 20 0.97 9.34 -8.16
N LEU A 21 2.23 8.86 -8.31
CA LEU A 21 2.55 7.75 -9.21
C LEU A 21 1.84 6.46 -8.76
N ALA A 22 1.88 6.16 -7.48
CA ALA A 22 1.22 4.98 -6.91
C ALA A 22 -0.31 5.04 -7.11
N ALA A 23 -0.95 6.18 -6.85
CA ALA A 23 -2.37 6.37 -7.11
C ALA A 23 -2.72 6.22 -8.61
N ARG A 24 -1.86 6.74 -9.50
CA ARG A 24 -2.03 6.55 -10.94
C ARG A 24 -1.93 5.08 -11.36
N CYS A 25 -1.04 4.29 -10.74
CA CYS A 25 -0.98 2.84 -10.99
C CYS A 25 -2.29 2.14 -10.64
N LEU A 26 -2.96 2.53 -9.55
CA LEU A 26 -4.28 1.99 -9.18
C LEU A 26 -5.37 2.34 -10.21
N VAL A 27 -5.32 3.56 -10.77
CA VAL A 27 -6.25 3.94 -11.84
C VAL A 27 -5.97 3.15 -13.12
N LEU A 28 -4.70 3.01 -13.51
CA LEU A 28 -4.31 2.22 -14.68
C LEU A 28 -4.66 0.74 -14.53
N GLU A 29 -4.59 0.21 -13.31
CA GLU A 29 -5.02 -1.16 -13.02
C GLU A 29 -6.51 -1.35 -13.32
N VAL A 30 -7.36 -0.44 -12.87
CA VAL A 30 -8.80 -0.49 -13.15
C VAL A 30 -9.13 -0.26 -14.64
N GLU A 31 -8.28 0.43 -15.36
CA GLU A 31 -8.40 0.67 -16.80
C GLU A 31 -7.85 -0.48 -17.66
N THR A 32 -7.17 -1.44 -17.05
CA THR A 32 -6.70 -2.64 -17.76
C THR A 32 -7.85 -3.58 -18.04
N TRP A 33 -7.91 -4.13 -19.28
CA TRP A 33 -8.89 -5.10 -19.72
C TRP A 33 -8.24 -6.03 -20.78
N PRO A 34 -8.62 -7.34 -20.86
CA PRO A 34 -9.60 -8.04 -20.03
C PRO A 34 -9.03 -8.46 -18.66
N LYS A 35 -9.91 -8.43 -17.62
CA LYS A 35 -9.61 -8.91 -16.27
C LYS A 35 -10.77 -9.81 -15.78
N PRO A 36 -10.80 -11.10 -16.12
CA PRO A 36 -11.90 -11.97 -15.73
C PRO A 36 -12.17 -11.96 -14.23
N GLY A 37 -13.40 -11.65 -13.83
CA GLY A 37 -13.86 -11.63 -12.45
C GLY A 37 -13.47 -10.39 -11.64
N LEU A 38 -12.63 -9.49 -12.17
CA LEU A 38 -12.20 -8.25 -11.50
C LEU A 38 -12.90 -7.03 -12.11
N VAL A 39 -13.04 -5.98 -11.30
CA VAL A 39 -13.60 -4.70 -11.77
C VAL A 39 -12.65 -4.06 -12.78
N SER A 40 -13.21 -3.62 -13.89
CA SER A 40 -12.54 -2.87 -14.95
C SER A 40 -13.38 -1.66 -15.38
N HIS A 41 -12.86 -0.87 -16.30
CA HIS A 41 -13.64 0.21 -16.93
C HIS A 41 -14.76 -0.30 -17.86
N VAL A 42 -14.77 -1.60 -18.21
CA VAL A 42 -15.74 -2.23 -19.11
C VAL A 42 -16.87 -2.91 -18.35
N ASP A 43 -16.55 -3.61 -17.26
CA ASP A 43 -17.50 -4.37 -16.44
C ASP A 43 -17.06 -4.48 -14.98
N ASN A 44 -17.99 -4.88 -14.12
CA ASN A 44 -17.73 -5.02 -12.68
C ASN A 44 -17.21 -6.42 -12.29
N GLY A 45 -16.93 -7.30 -13.25
CA GLY A 45 -16.49 -8.67 -12.96
C GLY A 45 -17.52 -9.43 -12.10
N SER A 46 -17.05 -10.01 -11.00
CA SER A 46 -17.89 -10.75 -10.04
C SER A 46 -18.50 -9.87 -8.94
N HIS A 47 -18.34 -8.54 -9.01
CA HIS A 47 -18.72 -7.61 -7.95
C HIS A 47 -20.06 -6.94 -8.24
N THR A 48 -20.92 -6.88 -7.21
CA THR A 48 -22.20 -6.16 -7.24
C THR A 48 -22.18 -4.90 -6.39
N ASP A 49 -21.14 -4.71 -5.58
CA ASP A 49 -21.00 -3.67 -4.58
C ASP A 49 -19.99 -2.58 -4.96
N MET A 50 -19.26 -2.75 -6.07
CA MET A 50 -18.23 -1.82 -6.52
C MET A 50 -18.14 -1.75 -8.05
N ASP A 51 -17.67 -0.63 -8.55
CA ASP A 51 -17.47 -0.31 -9.96
C ASP A 51 -16.16 0.46 -10.19
N ALA A 52 -15.81 0.73 -11.45
CA ALA A 52 -14.63 1.52 -11.80
C ALA A 52 -14.66 2.94 -11.17
N GLY A 53 -15.85 3.52 -10.98
CA GLY A 53 -16.02 4.81 -10.32
C GLY A 53 -15.61 4.77 -8.86
N SER A 54 -16.01 3.73 -8.12
CA SER A 54 -15.62 3.49 -6.73
C SER A 54 -14.10 3.33 -6.61
N PHE A 55 -13.47 2.60 -7.53
CA PHE A 55 -12.01 2.42 -7.56
C PHE A 55 -11.28 3.74 -7.79
N ARG A 56 -11.74 4.57 -8.75
CA ARG A 56 -11.14 5.89 -9.00
C ARG A 56 -11.30 6.85 -7.81
N ARG A 57 -12.49 6.90 -7.18
CA ARG A 57 -12.70 7.70 -5.95
C ARG A 57 -11.81 7.23 -4.82
N SER A 58 -11.67 5.93 -4.65
CA SER A 58 -10.79 5.33 -3.66
C SER A 58 -9.32 5.67 -3.91
N ALA A 59 -8.81 5.50 -5.14
CA ALA A 59 -7.44 5.83 -5.50
C ALA A 59 -7.12 7.31 -5.18
N ALA A 60 -8.02 8.23 -5.53
CA ALA A 60 -7.86 9.65 -5.21
C ALA A 60 -7.87 9.91 -3.69
N ALA A 61 -8.72 9.21 -2.94
CA ALA A 61 -8.83 9.40 -1.49
C ALA A 61 -7.58 8.89 -0.73
N ILE A 62 -6.90 7.85 -1.22
CA ILE A 62 -5.72 7.27 -0.56
C ILE A 62 -4.40 7.89 -1.04
N GLU A 63 -4.37 8.61 -2.15
CA GLU A 63 -3.15 9.25 -2.68
C GLU A 63 -2.37 10.07 -1.63
N PRO A 64 -2.98 10.97 -0.83
CA PRO A 64 -2.25 11.74 0.18
C PRO A 64 -1.55 10.85 1.24
N PHE A 65 -2.13 9.68 1.52
CA PHE A 65 -1.57 8.73 2.48
C PHE A 65 -0.41 7.94 1.88
N LEU A 66 -0.45 7.61 0.59
CA LEU A 66 0.67 7.01 -0.12
C LEU A 66 1.88 7.97 -0.12
N ALA A 67 1.65 9.25 -0.32
CA ALA A 67 2.68 10.29 -0.18
C ALA A 67 3.22 10.39 1.26
N ARG A 68 2.35 10.29 2.28
CA ARG A 68 2.75 10.26 3.70
C ARG A 68 3.57 9.01 4.04
N LEU A 69 3.27 7.86 3.44
CA LEU A 69 4.06 6.63 3.59
C LEU A 69 5.45 6.78 2.98
N ALA A 70 5.56 7.38 1.79
CA ALA A 70 6.86 7.72 1.21
C ALA A 70 7.65 8.66 2.11
N LEU A 71 7.00 9.69 2.67
CA LEU A 71 7.62 10.62 3.61
C LEU A 71 8.09 9.91 4.88
N ALA A 72 7.27 9.01 5.43
CA ALA A 72 7.63 8.19 6.59
C ALA A 72 8.86 7.31 6.31
N GLY A 73 8.99 6.76 5.09
CA GLY A 73 10.18 6.04 4.65
C GLY A 73 11.44 6.92 4.61
N ILE A 74 11.33 8.17 4.12
CA ILE A 74 12.41 9.17 4.17
C ILE A 74 12.84 9.42 5.63
N GLU A 75 11.89 9.42 6.56
CA GLU A 75 12.12 9.66 7.99
C GLU A 75 12.64 8.41 8.75
N GLY A 76 12.72 7.25 8.09
CA GLY A 76 13.14 6.00 8.73
C GLY A 76 12.10 5.43 9.70
N ALA A 77 10.82 5.57 9.39
CA ALA A 77 9.73 5.15 10.26
C ALA A 77 9.69 3.63 10.47
N SER A 78 9.31 3.22 11.69
CA SER A 78 9.03 1.84 12.06
C SER A 78 7.68 1.35 11.50
N MET A 79 7.47 0.04 11.46
CA MET A 79 6.23 -0.57 10.97
C MET A 79 4.97 -0.10 11.71
N PRO A 80 4.95 0.11 13.04
CA PRO A 80 3.80 0.68 13.74
C PRO A 80 3.36 2.04 13.19
N ARG A 81 4.31 2.92 12.84
CA ARG A 81 3.99 4.22 12.24
C ARG A 81 3.43 4.07 10.82
N LEU A 82 4.01 3.20 9.99
CA LEU A 82 3.48 2.91 8.65
C LEU A 82 2.06 2.35 8.74
N ARG A 83 1.82 1.44 9.68
CA ARG A 83 0.49 0.89 9.95
C ARG A 83 -0.52 1.96 10.34
N ALA A 84 -0.17 2.89 11.21
CA ALA A 84 -1.06 3.97 11.61
C ALA A 84 -1.51 4.80 10.39
N ILE A 85 -0.58 5.16 9.50
CA ILE A 85 -0.90 5.87 8.24
C ILE A 85 -1.78 4.99 7.34
N GLY A 86 -1.51 3.69 7.25
CA GLY A 86 -2.32 2.73 6.47
C GLY A 86 -3.76 2.64 6.97
N LEU A 87 -3.99 2.61 8.29
CA LEU A 87 -5.34 2.60 8.88
C LEU A 87 -6.09 3.90 8.60
N GLU A 88 -5.42 5.05 8.63
CA GLU A 88 -6.02 6.32 8.22
C GLU A 88 -6.41 6.31 6.73
N ALA A 89 -5.55 5.72 5.87
CA ALA A 89 -5.85 5.54 4.45
C ALA A 89 -7.06 4.63 4.23
N GLU A 90 -7.17 3.51 4.96
CA GLU A 90 -8.35 2.64 4.92
C GLU A 90 -9.62 3.39 5.31
N GLY A 91 -9.57 4.21 6.36
CA GLY A 91 -10.69 5.07 6.75
C GLY A 91 -11.10 6.07 5.65
N ALA A 92 -10.13 6.67 4.96
CA ALA A 92 -10.40 7.56 3.83
C ALA A 92 -11.01 6.82 2.64
N MET A 93 -10.50 5.65 2.31
CA MET A 93 -11.04 4.74 1.29
C MET A 93 -12.51 4.42 1.58
N LEU A 94 -12.82 3.93 2.78
CA LEU A 94 -14.19 3.54 3.16
C LEU A 94 -15.16 4.71 3.08
N ARG A 95 -14.76 5.92 3.51
CA ARG A 95 -15.60 7.12 3.35
C ARG A 95 -15.86 7.45 1.89
N ALA A 96 -14.85 7.33 1.02
CA ALA A 96 -14.98 7.66 -0.40
C ALA A 96 -15.80 6.64 -1.21
N THR A 97 -15.94 5.43 -0.69
CA THR A 97 -16.62 4.30 -1.36
C THR A 97 -17.95 3.89 -0.71
N GLY A 98 -18.43 4.63 0.29
CA GLY A 98 -19.66 4.28 1.01
C GLY A 98 -19.51 3.01 1.86
N GLY A 99 -18.34 2.73 2.39
CA GLY A 99 -18.05 1.58 3.23
C GLY A 99 -17.51 0.35 2.48
N VAL A 100 -17.36 0.43 1.17
CA VAL A 100 -16.87 -0.70 0.35
C VAL A 100 -15.35 -0.75 0.34
N ASN A 101 -14.80 -1.94 0.61
CA ASN A 101 -13.35 -2.17 0.60
C ASN A 101 -12.84 -2.42 -0.82
N THR A 102 -12.30 -1.40 -1.47
CA THR A 102 -11.74 -1.48 -2.83
C THR A 102 -10.22 -1.71 -2.85
N HIS A 103 -9.46 -1.08 -1.93
CA HIS A 103 -7.99 -1.02 -2.02
C HIS A 103 -7.24 -1.38 -0.72
N ARG A 104 -7.84 -2.08 0.25
CA ARG A 104 -7.13 -2.44 1.51
C ARG A 104 -5.81 -3.17 1.25
N GLY A 105 -5.80 -4.16 0.34
CA GLY A 105 -4.59 -4.88 -0.03
C GLY A 105 -3.54 -3.98 -0.70
N ALA A 106 -3.99 -3.06 -1.55
CA ALA A 106 -3.12 -2.09 -2.21
C ALA A 106 -2.55 -1.07 -1.21
N ILE A 107 -3.34 -0.58 -0.26
CA ILE A 107 -2.86 0.31 0.81
C ILE A 107 -1.69 -0.36 1.56
N PHE A 108 -1.80 -1.65 1.87
CA PHE A 108 -0.74 -2.40 2.53
C PHE A 108 0.48 -2.59 1.62
N GLY A 109 0.33 -3.26 0.47
CA GLY A 109 1.46 -3.63 -0.39
C GLY A 109 2.11 -2.41 -1.06
N LEU A 110 1.30 -1.59 -1.75
CA LEU A 110 1.80 -0.40 -2.44
C LEU A 110 2.27 0.67 -1.45
N GLY A 111 1.65 0.74 -0.27
CA GLY A 111 2.08 1.62 0.81
C GLY A 111 3.48 1.29 1.32
N LEU A 112 3.82 0.00 1.49
CA LEU A 112 5.18 -0.44 1.84
C LEU A 112 6.18 -0.10 0.74
N LEU A 113 5.82 -0.28 -0.53
CA LEU A 113 6.67 0.09 -1.66
C LEU A 113 6.89 1.61 -1.74
N CYS A 114 5.87 2.43 -1.44
CA CYS A 114 6.03 3.88 -1.31
C CYS A 114 7.01 4.26 -0.19
N ALA A 115 6.89 3.61 0.97
CA ALA A 115 7.82 3.83 2.08
C ALA A 115 9.25 3.40 1.71
N ALA A 116 9.42 2.26 1.02
CA ALA A 116 10.72 1.80 0.52
C ALA A 116 11.32 2.78 -0.50
N ALA A 117 10.51 3.32 -1.40
CA ALA A 117 10.94 4.35 -2.35
C ALA A 117 11.42 5.61 -1.60
N GLY A 118 10.72 6.02 -0.56
CA GLY A 118 11.16 7.10 0.32
C GLY A 118 12.49 6.80 1.02
N ALA A 119 12.66 5.60 1.57
CA ALA A 119 13.91 5.17 2.22
C ALA A 119 15.10 5.18 1.23
N ARG A 120 14.87 4.84 -0.05
CA ARG A 120 15.90 4.93 -1.10
C ARG A 120 16.37 6.35 -1.36
N LEU A 121 15.51 7.35 -1.24
CA LEU A 121 15.91 8.76 -1.33
C LEU A 121 16.85 9.19 -0.20
N LYS A 122 16.93 8.40 0.88
CA LYS A 122 17.87 8.58 2.01
C LYS A 122 19.04 7.60 1.96
N GLY A 123 19.22 6.88 0.85
CA GLY A 123 20.39 6.03 0.62
C GLY A 123 20.18 4.54 0.83
N ALA A 124 18.96 4.06 1.11
CA ALA A 124 18.70 2.63 1.15
C ALA A 124 18.96 2.00 -0.23
N GLN A 125 19.73 0.90 -0.27
CA GLN A 125 20.15 0.23 -1.50
C GLN A 125 19.27 -1.00 -1.78
N GLY A 126 19.25 -1.43 -3.04
CA GLY A 126 18.52 -2.60 -3.51
C GLY A 126 17.21 -2.24 -4.23
N THR A 127 16.43 -3.26 -4.61
CA THR A 127 15.06 -3.11 -5.11
C THR A 127 14.15 -2.56 -4.02
N LEU A 128 12.93 -2.14 -4.35
CA LEU A 128 11.97 -1.73 -3.31
C LEU A 128 11.61 -2.92 -2.42
N GLY A 129 11.53 -4.12 -2.98
CA GLY A 129 11.32 -5.37 -2.23
C GLY A 129 12.42 -5.63 -1.20
N ASP A 130 13.69 -5.57 -1.61
CA ASP A 130 14.84 -5.74 -0.71
C ASP A 130 14.80 -4.74 0.47
N VAL A 131 14.37 -3.52 0.19
CA VAL A 131 14.23 -2.48 1.24
C VAL A 131 13.10 -2.83 2.21
N VAL A 132 11.94 -3.29 1.71
CA VAL A 132 10.81 -3.70 2.56
C VAL A 132 11.20 -4.88 3.45
N GLU A 133 11.78 -5.93 2.89
CA GLU A 133 12.25 -7.11 3.62
C GLU A 133 13.22 -6.71 4.73
N ARG A 134 14.27 -5.99 4.37
CA ARG A 134 15.34 -5.60 5.31
C ARG A 134 14.86 -4.69 6.42
N LEU A 135 14.01 -3.69 6.13
CA LEU A 135 13.62 -2.67 7.11
C LEU A 135 12.42 -3.10 7.96
N TRP A 136 11.46 -3.86 7.39
CA TRP A 136 10.18 -4.12 8.04
C TRP A 136 9.76 -5.59 8.04
N GLY A 137 10.45 -6.49 7.31
CA GLY A 137 10.05 -7.90 7.16
C GLY A 137 9.81 -8.60 8.49
N GLY A 138 10.73 -8.47 9.45
CA GLY A 138 10.59 -9.05 10.78
C GLY A 138 9.39 -8.49 11.55
N GLU A 139 9.14 -7.17 11.49
CA GLU A 139 8.00 -6.53 12.17
C GLU A 139 6.65 -6.89 11.50
N ILE A 140 6.63 -7.08 10.18
CA ILE A 140 5.45 -7.53 9.44
C ILE A 140 5.00 -8.91 9.93
N LEU A 141 5.92 -9.85 10.10
CA LEU A 141 5.62 -11.21 10.56
C LEU A 141 5.33 -11.27 12.07
N GLY A 142 6.06 -10.48 12.87
CA GLY A 142 5.91 -10.44 14.32
C GLY A 142 4.58 -9.90 14.84
N THR A 143 3.75 -9.29 13.98
CA THR A 143 2.44 -8.79 14.39
C THR A 143 1.37 -9.88 14.19
N PRO A 144 0.50 -10.16 15.18
CA PRO A 144 -0.59 -11.11 15.01
C PRO A 144 -1.51 -10.75 13.83
N SER A 145 -1.94 -11.73 13.05
CA SER A 145 -2.97 -11.54 12.02
C SER A 145 -4.33 -11.41 12.69
N ALA A 146 -5.21 -10.55 12.15
CA ALA A 146 -6.62 -10.62 12.51
C ALA A 146 -7.17 -11.99 12.03
N PRO A 147 -7.74 -12.81 12.93
CA PRO A 147 -8.17 -14.18 12.59
C PRO A 147 -9.22 -14.23 11.48
N ASP A 148 -10.03 -13.18 11.34
CA ASP A 148 -11.12 -13.08 10.36
C ASP A 148 -10.75 -12.38 9.04
N SER A 149 -9.46 -12.16 8.77
CA SER A 149 -9.06 -11.58 7.48
C SER A 149 -9.14 -12.64 6.37
N HIS A 150 -9.64 -12.26 5.17
CA HIS A 150 -9.68 -13.15 4.00
C HIS A 150 -8.31 -13.79 3.71
N GLY A 151 -7.22 -13.06 3.87
CA GLY A 151 -5.85 -13.57 3.73
C GLY A 151 -5.48 -14.58 4.82
N GLY A 152 -5.94 -14.38 6.06
CA GLY A 152 -5.73 -15.32 7.16
C GLY A 152 -6.48 -16.64 6.93
N CYS A 153 -7.74 -16.56 6.50
CA CYS A 153 -8.54 -17.73 6.15
C CYS A 153 -7.94 -18.51 4.96
N ALA A 154 -7.47 -17.82 3.93
CA ALA A 154 -6.82 -18.44 2.77
C ALA A 154 -5.50 -19.12 3.15
N ALA A 155 -4.69 -18.49 3.99
CA ALA A 155 -3.44 -19.07 4.49
C ALA A 155 -3.68 -20.36 5.28
N LEU A 156 -4.70 -20.37 6.16
CA LEU A 156 -5.09 -21.56 6.92
C LEU A 156 -5.62 -22.68 6.02
N ARG A 157 -6.39 -22.34 4.99
CA ARG A 157 -7.08 -23.33 4.15
C ARG A 157 -6.18 -23.93 3.07
N TYR A 158 -5.23 -23.17 2.55
CA TYR A 158 -4.43 -23.54 1.38
C TYR A 158 -2.93 -23.60 1.64
N GLY A 159 -2.48 -23.28 2.86
CA GLY A 159 -1.05 -23.21 3.19
C GLY A 159 -0.29 -22.12 2.40
N ALA A 160 -1.02 -21.23 1.74
CA ALA A 160 -0.42 -20.17 0.94
C ALA A 160 -0.04 -19.00 1.85
N GLY A 161 1.19 -18.54 1.75
CA GLY A 161 1.65 -17.31 2.41
C GLY A 161 0.86 -16.12 1.89
N GLY A 162 0.00 -15.49 2.71
CA GLY A 162 -0.77 -14.33 2.29
C GLY A 162 0.11 -13.09 2.01
N ALA A 163 -0.52 -11.97 1.68
CA ALA A 163 0.15 -10.71 1.34
C ALA A 163 1.22 -10.27 2.38
N ARG A 164 1.09 -10.67 3.64
CA ARG A 164 2.09 -10.37 4.68
C ARG A 164 3.38 -11.14 4.50
N GLN A 165 3.31 -12.44 4.17
CA GLN A 165 4.50 -13.25 3.91
C GLN A 165 5.17 -12.79 2.61
N GLU A 166 4.36 -12.50 1.59
CA GLU A 166 4.85 -11.94 0.33
C GLU A 166 5.61 -10.63 0.56
N ALA A 167 5.03 -9.69 1.32
CA ALA A 167 5.68 -8.42 1.63
C ALA A 167 6.92 -8.59 2.51
N ALA A 168 6.87 -9.46 3.52
CA ALA A 168 7.98 -9.72 4.42
C ALA A 168 9.19 -10.36 3.73
N ALA A 169 8.94 -11.10 2.64
CA ALA A 169 9.97 -11.70 1.79
C ALA A 169 10.40 -10.80 0.61
N GLY A 170 10.02 -9.52 0.62
CA GLY A 170 10.42 -8.57 -0.42
C GLY A 170 9.63 -8.68 -1.73
N PHE A 171 8.42 -9.23 -1.71
CA PHE A 171 7.55 -9.38 -2.88
C PHE A 171 8.17 -10.25 -3.99
N PRO A 172 8.57 -11.51 -3.73
CA PRO A 172 9.26 -12.36 -4.69
C PRO A 172 8.47 -12.63 -5.98
N THR A 173 7.14 -12.42 -5.99
CA THR A 173 6.34 -12.48 -7.23
C THR A 173 6.49 -11.27 -8.14
N LEU A 174 7.08 -10.18 -7.67
CA LEU A 174 7.31 -8.95 -8.45
C LEU A 174 8.75 -8.87 -8.99
N TYR A 175 9.67 -9.60 -8.39
CA TYR A 175 11.10 -9.59 -8.67
C TYR A 175 11.62 -11.01 -8.89
#